data_cf9799c0d19f12cd7f2a5c0617e67fcb
#
_entry.id   cf9799c0d19f12cd7f2a5c0617e67fcb
#
_cell.length_a   1.000
_cell.length_b   1.000
_cell.length_c   1.000
_cell.angle_alpha   90.00
_cell.angle_beta   90.00
_cell.angle_gamma   90.00
#
_symmetry.space_group_name_H-M   'P 1'
#
loop_
_entity.id
_entity.type
_entity.pdbx_description
1 polymer ?
#
loop_
_entity_poly.entity_id
_entity_poly.type
_entity_poly.pdbx_seq_one_letter_code
_entity_poly.pdbx_strand_id
1 'polypeptide(L)'
;MTENEISYLIRKAIFNVYNGLGPGLLETVYQKVLVYELEDLGLEVKYEVPVPIVYNEIVFDCNFRIDILVEDLVIVELKSVKGLEDVHYKQVSTYLKLSNKKLGILVNFNTD
;
A
#
# COMPACT_ATOMS: atom_id res chain seq x y z
N MET A 1 14.99 10.13 3.88
CA MET A 1 13.96 9.83 4.92
C MET A 1 14.05 8.38 5.36
N THR A 2 13.81 8.13 6.62
CA THR A 2 13.71 6.77 7.15
C THR A 2 12.30 6.21 6.91
N GLU A 3 12.16 4.89 7.00
CA GLU A 3 10.85 4.25 6.92
C GLU A 3 9.87 4.79 7.96
N ASN A 4 10.36 5.10 9.17
CA ASN A 4 9.51 5.63 10.24
C ASN A 4 8.98 7.04 9.90
N GLU A 5 9.82 7.89 9.34
CA GLU A 5 9.41 9.23 8.91
C GLU A 5 8.38 9.16 7.79
N ILE A 6 8.62 8.28 6.82
CA ILE A 6 7.69 8.05 5.70
C ILE A 6 6.36 7.49 6.23
N SER A 7 6.42 6.53 7.14
CA SER A 7 5.22 5.93 7.75
C SER A 7 4.35 6.97 8.45
N TYR A 8 4.98 7.92 9.15
CA TYR A 8 4.25 9.01 9.79
C TYR A 8 3.46 9.84 8.76
N LEU A 9 4.11 10.20 7.67
CA LEU A 9 3.46 10.97 6.60
C LEU A 9 2.36 10.18 5.89
N ILE A 10 2.58 8.89 5.69
CA ILE A 10 1.56 8.01 5.09
C ILE A 10 0.32 7.95 5.98
N ARG A 11 0.50 7.77 7.29
CA ARG A 11 -0.64 7.72 8.22
C ARG A 11 -1.40 9.04 8.24
N LYS A 12 -0.70 10.16 8.18
CA LYS A 12 -1.33 11.47 8.07
C LYS A 12 -2.19 11.58 6.81
N ALA A 13 -1.66 11.13 5.67
CA ALA A 13 -2.39 11.13 4.42
C ALA A 13 -3.61 10.21 4.47
N ILE A 14 -3.48 9.03 5.08
CA ILE A 14 -4.59 8.08 5.26
C ILE A 14 -5.72 8.72 6.05
N PHE A 15 -5.42 9.38 7.16
CA PHE A 15 -6.42 10.07 7.96
C PHE A 15 -7.12 11.18 7.17
N ASN A 16 -6.36 11.94 6.38
CA ASN A 16 -6.94 12.98 5.53
C ASN A 16 -7.92 12.40 4.52
N VAL A 17 -7.55 11.30 3.87
CA VAL A 17 -8.42 10.62 2.90
C VAL A 17 -9.67 10.10 3.58
N TYR A 18 -9.53 9.41 4.70
CA TYR A 18 -10.66 8.85 5.45
C TYR A 18 -11.62 9.95 5.91
N ASN A 19 -11.07 11.04 6.46
CA ASN A 19 -11.89 12.15 6.94
C ASN A 19 -12.63 12.85 5.79
N GLY A 20 -12.01 12.90 4.60
CA GLY A 20 -12.63 13.53 3.45
C GLY A 20 -13.68 12.68 2.75
N LEU A 21 -13.46 11.38 2.66
CA LEU A 21 -14.30 10.48 1.87
C LEU A 21 -15.19 9.57 2.71
N GLY A 22 -14.77 9.22 3.93
CA GLY A 22 -15.47 8.25 4.75
C GLY A 22 -15.34 6.82 4.23
N PRO A 23 -15.99 5.85 4.91
CA PRO A 23 -15.92 4.44 4.52
C PRO A 23 -16.86 4.10 3.35
N GLY A 24 -16.67 2.91 2.76
CA GLY A 24 -17.65 2.29 1.86
C GLY A 24 -17.42 2.50 0.38
N LEU A 25 -16.34 3.17 -0.01
CA LEU A 25 -16.00 3.32 -1.43
C LEU A 25 -15.14 2.15 -1.91
N LEU A 26 -14.95 2.06 -3.22
CA LEU A 26 -14.08 1.06 -3.82
C LEU A 26 -12.61 1.34 -3.52
N GLU A 27 -11.80 0.31 -3.45
CA GLU A 27 -10.36 0.41 -3.21
C GLU A 27 -9.67 1.34 -4.21
N THR A 28 -10.06 1.28 -5.48
CA THR A 28 -9.47 2.09 -6.54
C THR A 28 -9.65 3.59 -6.30
N VAL A 29 -10.77 3.98 -5.70
CA VAL A 29 -11.02 5.39 -5.36
C VAL A 29 -10.05 5.84 -4.27
N TYR A 30 -9.95 5.07 -3.20
CA TYR A 30 -9.02 5.39 -2.11
C TYR A 30 -7.58 5.44 -2.59
N GLN A 31 -7.20 4.52 -3.48
CA GLN A 31 -5.85 4.49 -4.04
C GLN A 31 -5.52 5.80 -4.78
N LYS A 32 -6.40 6.24 -5.66
CA LYS A 32 -6.19 7.47 -6.43
C LYS A 32 -6.05 8.70 -5.53
N VAL A 33 -6.93 8.81 -4.55
CA VAL A 33 -6.93 9.96 -3.65
C VAL A 33 -5.74 9.92 -2.71
N LEU A 34 -5.36 8.73 -2.24
CA LEU A 34 -4.19 8.59 -1.37
C LEU A 34 -2.89 8.92 -2.12
N VAL A 35 -2.76 8.48 -3.38
CA VAL A 35 -1.61 8.85 -4.21
C VAL A 35 -1.50 10.37 -4.32
N TYR A 36 -2.61 11.04 -4.60
CA TYR A 36 -2.66 12.50 -4.65
C TYR A 36 -2.18 13.14 -3.34
N GLU A 37 -2.71 12.68 -2.20
CA GLU A 37 -2.34 13.22 -0.89
C GLU A 37 -0.85 13.02 -0.59
N LEU A 38 -0.32 11.84 -0.92
CA LEU A 38 1.10 11.54 -0.69
C LEU A 38 2.01 12.40 -1.57
N GLU A 39 1.65 12.57 -2.82
CA GLU A 39 2.41 13.42 -3.74
C GLU A 39 2.36 14.89 -3.31
N ASP A 40 1.22 15.33 -2.79
CA ASP A 40 1.07 16.69 -2.28
C ASP A 40 1.96 16.95 -1.06
N LEU A 41 2.33 15.88 -0.32
CA LEU A 41 3.29 15.96 0.77
C LEU A 41 4.75 15.94 0.29
N GLY A 42 4.97 15.89 -1.01
CA GLY A 42 6.31 15.87 -1.60
C GLY A 42 6.95 14.51 -1.67
N LEU A 43 6.18 13.43 -1.48
CA LEU A 43 6.72 12.08 -1.53
C LEU A 43 6.71 11.53 -2.96
N GLU A 44 7.71 10.70 -3.27
CA GLU A 44 7.74 9.95 -4.50
C GLU A 44 6.85 8.72 -4.37
N VAL A 45 5.87 8.58 -5.26
CA VAL A 45 4.84 7.54 -5.15
C VAL A 45 4.76 6.76 -6.46
N LYS A 46 4.80 5.44 -6.34
CA LYS A 46 4.50 4.51 -7.43
C LYS A 46 3.27 3.70 -7.02
N TYR A 47 2.48 3.27 -7.98
CA TYR A 47 1.31 2.45 -7.71
C TYR A 47 1.19 1.32 -8.73
N GLU A 48 0.46 0.27 -8.38
CA GLU A 48 0.31 -0.94 -9.19
C GLU A 48 1.68 -1.48 -9.61
N VAL A 49 2.60 -1.60 -8.64
CA VAL A 49 3.98 -2.01 -8.90
C VAL A 49 4.05 -3.52 -9.02
N PRO A 50 4.51 -4.07 -10.16
CA PRO A 50 4.62 -5.52 -10.31
C PRO A 50 5.61 -6.14 -9.33
N VAL A 51 5.23 -7.31 -8.80
CA VAL A 51 6.11 -8.11 -7.93
C VAL A 51 6.29 -9.49 -8.58
N PRO A 52 7.35 -9.68 -9.37
CA PRO A 52 7.58 -10.98 -9.99
C PRO A 52 8.13 -11.99 -8.99
N ILE A 53 7.90 -13.27 -9.29
CA ILE A 53 8.52 -14.37 -8.56
C ILE A 53 9.70 -14.87 -9.38
N VAL A 54 10.86 -14.96 -8.74
CA VAL A 54 12.07 -15.53 -9.35
C VAL A 54 12.28 -16.92 -8.76
N TYR A 55 12.26 -17.93 -9.62
CA TYR A 55 12.46 -19.31 -9.19
C TYR A 55 13.39 -20.00 -10.20
N ASN A 56 14.49 -20.58 -9.72
CA ASN A 56 15.53 -21.18 -10.56
C ASN A 56 15.99 -20.23 -11.69
N GLU A 57 16.19 -18.95 -11.36
CA GLU A 57 16.63 -17.90 -12.28
C GLU A 57 15.60 -17.55 -13.36
N ILE A 58 14.40 -18.12 -13.29
CA ILE A 58 13.30 -17.78 -14.19
C ILE A 58 12.38 -16.79 -13.50
N VAL A 59 12.00 -15.74 -14.23
CA VAL A 59 11.10 -14.70 -13.75
C VAL A 59 9.67 -15.03 -14.15
N PHE A 60 8.79 -15.14 -13.16
CA PHE A 60 7.36 -15.42 -13.38
C PHE A 60 6.54 -14.19 -12.99
N ASP A 61 5.70 -13.71 -13.91
CA ASP A 61 4.71 -12.70 -13.58
C ASP A 61 3.44 -13.42 -13.13
N CYS A 62 3.14 -13.32 -11.83
CA CYS A 62 1.95 -13.95 -11.23
C CYS A 62 0.86 -12.93 -10.95
N ASN A 63 0.90 -11.78 -11.60
CA ASN A 63 -0.05 -10.68 -11.45
C ASN A 63 -0.10 -10.12 -10.02
N PHE A 64 0.99 -10.28 -9.27
CA PHE A 64 1.12 -9.60 -7.98
C PHE A 64 1.45 -8.13 -8.22
N ARG A 65 0.73 -7.26 -7.57
CA ARG A 65 0.91 -5.81 -7.69
C ARG A 65 0.84 -5.18 -6.31
N ILE A 66 1.85 -4.40 -5.98
CA ILE A 66 1.81 -3.55 -4.79
C ILE A 66 0.89 -2.37 -5.09
N ASP A 67 -0.09 -2.11 -4.24
CA ASP A 67 -1.03 -1.01 -4.46
C ASP A 67 -0.31 0.33 -4.54
N ILE A 68 0.50 0.65 -3.53
CA ILE A 68 1.27 1.89 -3.48
C ILE A 68 2.64 1.60 -2.88
N LEU A 69 3.68 2.17 -3.49
CA LEU A 69 5.05 2.11 -2.97
C LEU A 69 5.56 3.53 -2.81
N VAL A 70 5.91 3.90 -1.57
CA VAL A 70 6.29 5.27 -1.20
C VAL A 70 7.78 5.36 -0.97
N GLU A 71 8.46 6.28 -1.66
CA GLU A 71 9.90 6.53 -1.57
C GLU A 71 10.74 5.27 -1.82
N ASP A 72 10.19 4.34 -2.58
CA ASP A 72 10.81 3.04 -2.84
C ASP A 72 11.12 2.24 -1.57
N LEU A 73 10.50 2.56 -0.45
CA LEU A 73 10.80 1.99 0.86
C LEU A 73 9.60 1.37 1.57
N VAL A 74 8.42 1.97 1.45
CA VAL A 74 7.25 1.55 2.24
C VAL A 74 6.13 1.12 1.32
N ILE A 75 5.65 -0.10 1.55
CA ILE A 75 4.50 -0.67 0.83
C ILE A 75 3.22 -0.26 1.56
N VAL A 76 2.21 0.19 0.80
CA VAL A 76 0.87 0.44 1.34
C VAL A 76 -0.12 -0.42 0.58
N GLU A 77 -0.82 -1.29 1.31
CA GLU A 77 -1.89 -2.12 0.78
C GLU A 77 -3.23 -1.61 1.28
N LEU A 78 -4.14 -1.37 0.34
CA LEU A 78 -5.44 -0.80 0.61
C LEU A 78 -6.51 -1.88 0.54
N LYS A 79 -7.43 -1.85 1.51
CA LYS A 79 -8.61 -2.70 1.50
C LYS A 79 -9.84 -1.86 1.77
N SER A 80 -10.98 -2.30 1.25
CA SER A 80 -12.29 -1.73 1.55
C SER A 80 -13.23 -2.91 1.77
N VAL A 81 -13.04 -3.59 2.90
CA VAL A 81 -13.71 -4.86 3.23
C VAL A 81 -14.36 -4.75 4.60
N LYS A 82 -15.30 -5.66 4.88
CA LYS A 82 -16.03 -5.67 6.14
C LYS A 82 -15.11 -5.85 7.35
N GLY A 83 -14.05 -6.65 7.19
CA GLY A 83 -13.04 -6.85 8.22
C GLY A 83 -11.76 -7.40 7.63
N LEU A 84 -10.63 -7.03 8.20
CA LEU A 84 -9.34 -7.58 7.79
C LEU A 84 -9.22 -9.02 8.29
N GLU A 85 -8.66 -9.88 7.43
CA GLU A 85 -8.45 -11.29 7.73
C GLU A 85 -6.96 -11.62 7.62
N ASP A 86 -6.57 -12.79 8.13
CA ASP A 86 -5.18 -13.24 8.11
C ASP A 86 -4.57 -13.23 6.70
N VAL A 87 -5.37 -13.56 5.69
CA VAL A 87 -4.88 -13.57 4.30
C VAL A 87 -4.41 -12.19 3.85
N HIS A 88 -5.02 -11.12 4.34
CA HIS A 88 -4.62 -9.74 4.01
C HIS A 88 -3.25 -9.41 4.58
N TYR A 89 -2.99 -9.81 5.84
CA TYR A 89 -1.68 -9.63 6.46
C TYR A 89 -0.60 -10.48 5.79
N LYS A 90 -0.95 -11.71 5.43
CA LYS A 90 -0.02 -12.62 4.72
C LYS A 90 0.36 -12.07 3.36
N GLN A 91 -0.57 -11.43 2.66
CA GLN A 91 -0.30 -10.80 1.37
C GLN A 91 0.77 -9.71 1.50
N VAL A 92 0.62 -8.83 2.50
CA VAL A 92 1.61 -7.77 2.74
C VAL A 92 2.97 -8.36 3.10
N SER A 93 3.00 -9.36 3.98
CA SER A 93 4.25 -10.05 4.36
C SER A 93 4.92 -10.67 3.14
N THR A 94 4.15 -11.28 2.25
CA THR A 94 4.67 -11.88 1.01
C THR A 94 5.28 -10.81 0.11
N TYR A 95 4.60 -9.69 -0.07
CA TYR A 95 5.12 -8.59 -0.89
C TYR A 95 6.40 -8.01 -0.31
N LEU A 96 6.48 -7.83 1.01
CA LEU A 96 7.70 -7.37 1.67
C LEU A 96 8.87 -8.31 1.40
N LYS A 97 8.63 -9.61 1.52
CA LYS A 97 9.65 -10.63 1.30
C LYS A 97 10.12 -10.65 -0.15
N LEU A 98 9.19 -10.67 -1.10
CA LEU A 98 9.50 -10.76 -2.53
C LEU A 98 10.20 -9.49 -3.05
N SER A 99 9.84 -8.33 -2.53
CA SER A 99 10.39 -7.04 -2.97
C SER A 99 11.57 -6.57 -2.13
N ASN A 100 11.93 -7.32 -1.09
CA ASN A 100 13.00 -6.99 -0.15
C ASN A 100 12.80 -5.62 0.51
N LYS A 101 11.57 -5.34 0.91
CA LYS A 101 11.23 -4.13 1.66
C LYS A 101 10.99 -4.48 3.13
N LYS A 102 11.17 -3.50 4.01
CA LYS A 102 11.15 -3.72 5.46
C LYS A 102 9.83 -3.36 6.12
N LEU A 103 9.07 -2.44 5.54
CA LEU A 103 7.87 -1.92 6.16
C LEU A 103 6.71 -1.92 5.19
N GLY A 104 5.59 -2.45 5.65
CA GLY A 104 4.33 -2.40 4.93
C GLY A 104 3.23 -1.90 5.85
N ILE A 105 2.29 -1.16 5.28
CA ILE A 105 1.11 -0.68 5.98
C ILE A 105 -0.10 -1.29 5.30
N LEU A 106 -0.94 -1.94 6.10
CA LEU A 106 -2.22 -2.47 5.65
C LEU A 106 -3.31 -1.58 6.23
N VAL A 107 -4.11 -0.98 5.36
CA VAL A 107 -5.20 -0.10 5.79
C VAL A 107 -6.52 -0.56 5.21
N ASN A 108 -7.55 -0.59 6.05
CA ASN A 108 -8.92 -0.87 5.62
C ASN A 108 -9.75 0.41 5.78
N PHE A 109 -10.19 0.96 4.66
CA PHE A 109 -10.98 2.20 4.65
C PHE A 109 -12.47 1.96 4.97
N ASN A 110 -12.90 0.71 5.04
CA ASN A 110 -14.30 0.39 5.33
C ASN A 110 -14.54 0.14 6.83
N THR A 111 -13.99 1.02 7.67
CA THR A 111 -14.18 0.96 9.13
C THR A 111 -14.79 2.28 9.61
N ASP A 112 -15.39 2.22 10.78
CA ASP A 112 -15.95 3.40 11.43
C ASP A 112 -14.89 4.21 12.17
#